data_214f9fc090d356b216ebd7f83d4427e6
#
_entry.id   214f9fc090d356b216ebd7f83d4427e6
#
_cell.length_a   1.000
_cell.length_b   1.000
_cell.length_c   1.000
_cell.angle_alpha   90.00
_cell.angle_beta   90.00
_cell.angle_gamma   90.00
#
_symmetry.space_group_name_H-M   'P 1'
#
loop_
_entity.id
_entity.type
_entity.pdbx_description
1 polymer ?
#
loop_
_entity_poly.entity_id
_entity_poly.type
_entity_poly.pdbx_seq_one_letter_code
_entity_poly.pdbx_strand_id
1 'polypeptide(L)'
;MTESAQVKIGYYVHHHGHGHRARAEAIAHELPDVFTLFGTGLVSGSTFSRCVDLESDIIATGSPEYEVALMKCQSPVLHYAPLGHLGVRERMASIARWIGSERPDLFVVDVSAEVALFVSLMGIPTVYVRLNGHRLDPAHLTAFLNARALLAPFASMLEPP
;
A
#
# COMPACT_ATOMS: atom_id res chain seq x y z
N MET A 1 -16.87 29.10 -15.66
CA MET A 1 -16.83 28.53 -14.30
C MET A 1 -15.98 27.28 -14.42
N THR A 2 -14.73 27.33 -13.98
CA THR A 2 -13.86 26.16 -13.92
C THR A 2 -14.36 25.29 -12.77
N GLU A 3 -14.92 24.12 -13.09
CA GLU A 3 -15.19 23.07 -12.12
C GLU A 3 -13.88 22.81 -11.36
N SER A 4 -13.84 23.06 -10.06
CA SER A 4 -12.66 22.73 -9.28
C SER A 4 -12.49 21.21 -9.37
N ALA A 5 -11.39 20.75 -9.96
CA ALA A 5 -11.10 19.33 -10.05
C ALA A 5 -11.14 18.74 -8.63
N GLN A 6 -12.01 17.77 -8.41
CA GLN A 6 -12.12 17.09 -7.13
C GLN A 6 -10.84 16.29 -6.86
N VAL A 7 -10.22 16.53 -5.72
CA VAL A 7 -9.01 15.79 -5.30
C VAL A 7 -9.34 14.31 -5.17
N LYS A 8 -8.47 13.45 -5.70
CA LYS A 8 -8.60 12.00 -5.64
C LYS A 8 -7.38 11.38 -4.98
N ILE A 9 -7.59 10.59 -3.94
CA ILE A 9 -6.53 9.94 -3.17
C ILE A 9 -6.78 8.43 -3.12
N GLY A 10 -5.80 7.65 -3.58
CA GLY A 10 -5.76 6.22 -3.32
C GLY A 10 -5.16 5.94 -1.94
N TYR A 11 -5.65 4.93 -1.24
CA TYR A 11 -5.09 4.48 0.03
C TYR A 11 -4.91 2.96 0.04
N TYR A 12 -3.67 2.50 -0.01
CA TYR A 12 -3.36 1.08 0.16
C TYR A 12 -3.39 0.69 1.64
N VAL A 13 -4.23 -0.29 1.95
CA VAL A 13 -4.42 -0.83 3.29
C VAL A 13 -3.70 -2.17 3.40
N HIS A 14 -2.73 -2.26 4.29
CA HIS A 14 -2.03 -3.51 4.54
C HIS A 14 -2.96 -4.55 5.15
N HIS A 15 -2.85 -5.82 4.71
CA HIS A 15 -3.79 -6.89 5.11
C HIS A 15 -3.47 -7.52 6.47
N HIS A 16 -2.29 -7.30 7.04
CA HIS A 16 -1.92 -7.86 8.34
C HIS A 16 -2.49 -7.03 9.50
N GLY A 17 -3.52 -7.56 10.13
CA GLY A 17 -4.12 -6.98 11.33
C GLY A 17 -5.21 -5.93 11.08
N HIS A 18 -6.12 -5.80 12.04
CA HIS A 18 -7.28 -4.90 11.95
C HIS A 18 -6.92 -3.41 12.06
N GLY A 19 -5.77 -3.08 12.65
CA GLY A 19 -5.36 -1.70 12.92
C GLY A 19 -5.15 -0.86 11.66
N HIS A 20 -4.61 -1.47 10.59
CA HIS A 20 -4.41 -0.79 9.30
C HIS A 20 -5.74 -0.39 8.68
N ARG A 21 -6.70 -1.32 8.64
CA ARG A 21 -8.03 -1.05 8.10
C ARG A 21 -8.79 -0.02 8.91
N ALA A 22 -8.84 -0.16 10.23
CA ALA A 22 -9.53 0.78 11.10
C ALA A 22 -8.98 2.22 10.95
N ARG A 23 -7.67 2.39 10.84
CA ARG A 23 -7.04 3.68 10.59
C ARG A 23 -7.41 4.24 9.22
N ALA A 24 -7.32 3.43 8.17
CA ALA A 24 -7.64 3.86 6.81
C ALA A 24 -9.11 4.29 6.70
N GLU A 25 -10.03 3.51 7.27
CA GLU A 25 -11.46 3.84 7.31
C GLU A 25 -11.73 5.14 8.08
N ALA A 26 -11.12 5.29 9.27
CA ALA A 26 -11.29 6.50 10.06
C ALA A 26 -10.85 7.76 9.29
N ILE A 27 -9.71 7.70 8.58
CA ILE A 27 -9.24 8.81 7.75
C ILE A 27 -10.18 9.03 6.55
N ALA A 28 -10.59 7.96 5.87
CA ALA A 28 -11.43 8.07 4.67
C ALA A 28 -12.83 8.60 4.98
N HIS A 29 -13.40 8.29 6.14
CA HIS A 29 -14.70 8.80 6.57
C HIS A 29 -14.72 10.32 6.79
N GLU A 30 -13.59 10.95 7.10
CA GLU A 30 -13.50 12.41 7.22
C GLU A 30 -13.65 13.11 5.86
N LEU A 31 -13.27 12.43 4.76
CA LEU A 31 -13.32 12.96 3.39
C LEU A 31 -13.81 11.87 2.42
N PRO A 32 -15.08 11.42 2.51
CA PRO A 32 -15.55 10.22 1.83
C PRO A 32 -15.52 10.31 0.30
N ASP A 33 -15.61 11.51 -0.25
CA ASP A 33 -15.59 11.73 -1.70
C ASP A 33 -14.18 11.80 -2.29
N VAL A 34 -13.15 11.84 -1.44
CA VAL A 34 -11.75 12.00 -1.84
C VAL A 34 -11.03 10.66 -1.93
N PHE A 35 -11.29 9.74 -0.98
CA PHE A 35 -10.54 8.50 -0.83
C PHE A 35 -11.15 7.33 -1.61
N THR A 36 -10.25 6.46 -2.10
CA THR A 36 -10.55 5.08 -2.53
C THR A 36 -9.59 4.14 -1.81
N LEU A 37 -10.10 3.16 -1.07
CA LEU A 37 -9.29 2.20 -0.32
C LEU A 37 -8.97 0.97 -1.15
N PHE A 38 -7.74 0.48 -1.07
CA PHE A 38 -7.23 -0.70 -1.76
C PHE A 38 -6.69 -1.71 -0.75
N GLY A 39 -7.17 -2.93 -0.76
CA GLY A 39 -6.66 -3.99 0.12
C GLY A 39 -7.37 -5.31 -0.08
N THR A 40 -6.86 -6.36 0.53
CA THR A 40 -7.46 -7.70 0.43
C THR A 40 -8.66 -7.81 1.38
N GLY A 41 -9.81 -8.24 0.86
CA GLY A 41 -11.05 -8.47 1.63
C GLY A 41 -11.71 -7.18 2.14
N LEU A 42 -11.48 -6.04 1.51
CA LEU A 42 -12.08 -4.77 1.92
C LEU A 42 -13.57 -4.69 1.58
N VAL A 43 -13.98 -5.10 0.39
CA VAL A 43 -15.37 -4.95 -0.08
C VAL A 43 -16.36 -5.65 0.84
N SER A 44 -16.00 -6.82 1.38
CA SER A 44 -16.86 -7.58 2.29
C SER A 44 -16.74 -7.18 3.76
N GLY A 45 -15.66 -6.50 4.14
CA GLY A 45 -15.32 -6.25 5.55
C GLY A 45 -15.17 -4.80 5.95
N SER A 46 -15.20 -3.85 4.99
CA SER A 46 -15.06 -2.42 5.26
C SER A 46 -16.41 -1.75 5.53
N THR A 47 -16.41 -0.77 6.41
CA THR A 47 -17.52 0.17 6.59
C THR A 47 -17.50 1.31 5.56
N PHE A 48 -16.41 1.45 4.81
CA PHE A 48 -16.23 2.47 3.79
C PHE A 48 -16.60 1.92 2.40
N SER A 49 -17.44 2.64 1.66
CA SER A 49 -18.04 2.14 0.43
C SER A 49 -17.14 2.16 -0.81
N ARG A 50 -16.16 3.07 -0.87
CA ARG A 50 -15.24 3.20 -2.03
C ARG A 50 -14.02 2.32 -1.82
N CYS A 51 -14.20 1.02 -1.95
CA CYS A 51 -13.16 0.01 -1.78
C CYS A 51 -12.89 -0.75 -3.09
N VAL A 52 -11.65 -1.12 -3.29
CA VAL A 52 -11.18 -2.02 -4.35
C VAL A 52 -10.51 -3.22 -3.68
N ASP A 53 -11.06 -4.40 -3.87
CA ASP A 53 -10.42 -5.63 -3.42
C ASP A 53 -9.19 -5.92 -4.27
N LEU A 54 -8.11 -6.23 -3.59
CA LEU A 54 -6.88 -6.68 -4.20
C LEU A 54 -6.69 -8.18 -3.97
N GLU A 55 -6.18 -8.86 -4.98
CA GLU A 55 -5.80 -10.27 -4.84
C GLU A 55 -4.80 -10.47 -3.70
N SER A 56 -4.90 -11.62 -3.04
CA SER A 56 -3.97 -11.97 -1.96
C SER A 56 -2.57 -12.18 -2.52
N ASP A 57 -1.58 -11.61 -1.85
CA ASP A 57 -0.17 -11.82 -2.10
C ASP A 57 0.44 -12.86 -1.14
N ILE A 58 -0.38 -13.46 -0.29
CA ILE A 58 0.05 -14.46 0.69
C ILE A 58 0.30 -15.79 -0.01
N ILE A 59 1.50 -16.33 0.17
CA ILE A 59 1.83 -17.70 -0.21
C ILE A 59 1.64 -18.59 1.01
N ALA A 60 0.86 -19.66 0.84
CA ALA A 60 0.61 -20.61 1.94
C ALA A 60 1.93 -21.21 2.43
N THR A 61 2.21 -21.05 3.73
CA THR A 61 3.40 -21.64 4.36
C THR A 61 3.37 -23.16 4.23
N GLY A 62 4.51 -23.76 3.86
CA GLY A 62 4.64 -25.20 3.66
C GLY A 62 4.16 -25.72 2.31
N SER A 63 3.72 -24.85 1.39
CA SER A 63 3.49 -25.25 0.01
C SER A 63 4.83 -25.36 -0.75
N PRO A 64 4.93 -26.21 -1.80
CA PRO A 64 6.11 -26.25 -2.66
C PRO A 64 6.42 -24.87 -3.29
N GLU A 65 5.39 -24.11 -3.59
CA GLU A 65 5.50 -22.74 -4.12
C GLU A 65 6.11 -21.78 -3.10
N TYR A 66 5.86 -21.97 -1.79
CA TYR A 66 6.42 -21.16 -0.72
C TYR A 66 7.95 -21.30 -0.65
N GLU A 67 8.47 -22.53 -0.66
CA GLU A 67 9.92 -22.79 -0.64
C GLU A 67 10.61 -22.20 -1.89
N VAL A 68 10.00 -22.39 -3.07
CA VAL A 68 10.50 -21.82 -4.32
C VAL A 68 10.44 -20.29 -4.31
N ALA A 69 9.39 -19.72 -3.77
CA ALA A 69 9.24 -18.28 -3.68
C ALA A 69 10.24 -17.66 -2.69
N LEU A 70 10.46 -18.29 -1.53
CA LEU A 70 11.51 -17.87 -0.59
C LEU A 70 12.90 -17.89 -1.23
N MET A 71 13.23 -18.94 -1.97
CA MET A 71 14.51 -19.03 -2.69
C MET A 71 14.66 -17.96 -3.78
N LYS A 72 13.55 -17.59 -4.43
CA LYS A 72 13.54 -16.62 -5.54
C LYS A 72 13.27 -15.18 -5.09
N CYS A 73 12.78 -14.97 -3.88
CA CYS A 73 12.44 -13.66 -3.31
C CYS A 73 13.65 -12.89 -2.76
N GLN A 74 14.87 -13.37 -2.98
CA GLN A 74 16.09 -12.74 -2.50
C GLN A 74 16.50 -11.56 -3.40
N SER A 75 15.59 -10.59 -3.54
CA SER A 75 16.00 -9.31 -4.10
C SER A 75 16.70 -8.50 -2.99
N PRO A 76 17.91 -7.99 -3.21
CA PRO A 76 18.58 -7.15 -2.23
C PRO A 76 17.92 -5.78 -2.06
N VAL A 77 16.98 -5.44 -2.94
CA VAL A 77 16.34 -4.10 -3.01
C VAL A 77 14.82 -4.12 -2.86
N LEU A 78 14.19 -5.30 -2.79
CA LEU A 78 12.76 -5.45 -2.54
C LEU A 78 12.54 -6.25 -1.26
N HIS A 79 11.51 -5.86 -0.49
CA HIS A 79 11.20 -6.52 0.77
C HIS A 79 10.37 -7.79 0.55
N TYR A 80 9.32 -7.69 -0.28
CA TYR A 80 8.46 -8.82 -0.60
C TYR A 80 7.96 -8.77 -2.04
N ALA A 81 8.61 -9.49 -2.93
CA ALA A 81 8.25 -9.56 -4.36
C ALA A 81 8.46 -10.97 -4.92
N PRO A 82 7.64 -11.97 -4.50
CA PRO A 82 7.80 -13.35 -4.94
C PRO A 82 7.64 -13.48 -6.45
N LEU A 83 8.63 -14.09 -7.09
CA LEU A 83 8.65 -14.28 -8.53
C LEU A 83 7.55 -15.26 -8.97
N GLY A 84 6.79 -14.85 -9.99
CA GLY A 84 5.75 -15.68 -10.57
C GLY A 84 4.43 -15.69 -9.81
N HIS A 85 4.32 -15.01 -8.66
CA HIS A 85 3.10 -14.99 -7.87
C HIS A 85 1.98 -14.20 -8.58
N LEU A 86 0.88 -14.88 -8.88
CA LEU A 86 -0.24 -14.30 -9.63
C LEU A 86 -0.91 -13.16 -8.86
N GLY A 87 -1.17 -13.36 -7.57
CA GLY A 87 -1.83 -12.35 -6.73
C GLY A 87 -1.06 -11.04 -6.65
N VAL A 88 0.28 -11.06 -6.61
CA VAL A 88 1.10 -9.84 -6.66
C VAL A 88 0.91 -9.12 -7.99
N ARG A 89 0.89 -9.85 -9.12
CA ARG A 89 0.66 -9.26 -10.45
C ARG A 89 -0.71 -8.63 -10.57
N GLU A 90 -1.76 -9.34 -10.18
CA GLU A 90 -3.14 -8.87 -10.26
C GLU A 90 -3.38 -7.67 -9.34
N ARG A 91 -2.79 -7.65 -8.16
CA ARG A 91 -2.79 -6.52 -7.24
C ARG A 91 -2.20 -5.27 -7.90
N MET A 92 -0.99 -5.37 -8.46
CA MET A 92 -0.34 -4.25 -9.13
C MET A 92 -1.11 -3.80 -10.38
N ALA A 93 -1.64 -4.75 -11.16
CA ALA A 93 -2.47 -4.45 -12.32
C ALA A 93 -3.77 -3.72 -11.94
N SER A 94 -4.40 -4.05 -10.82
CA SER A 94 -5.60 -3.38 -10.33
C SER A 94 -5.31 -1.94 -9.90
N ILE A 95 -4.23 -1.71 -9.18
CA ILE A 95 -3.77 -0.37 -8.80
C ILE A 95 -3.43 0.44 -10.06
N ALA A 96 -2.69 -0.14 -11.02
CA ALA A 96 -2.33 0.54 -12.26
C ALA A 96 -3.54 0.96 -13.09
N ARG A 97 -4.53 0.07 -13.25
CA ARG A 97 -5.78 0.39 -13.96
C ARG A 97 -6.49 1.59 -13.34
N TRP A 98 -6.63 1.58 -12.00
CA TRP A 98 -7.29 2.67 -11.30
C TRP A 98 -6.51 3.99 -11.44
N ILE A 99 -5.18 3.96 -11.29
CA ILE A 99 -4.34 5.16 -11.48
C ILE A 99 -4.52 5.70 -12.91
N GLY A 100 -4.52 4.84 -13.91
CA GLY A 100 -4.68 5.23 -15.30
C GLY A 100 -6.05 5.84 -15.63
N SER A 101 -7.14 5.34 -15.02
CA SER A 101 -8.50 5.86 -15.23
C SER A 101 -8.79 7.10 -14.39
N GLU A 102 -8.46 7.08 -13.10
CA GLU A 102 -8.87 8.11 -12.15
C GLU A 102 -7.89 9.29 -12.05
N ARG A 103 -6.63 9.07 -12.43
CA ARG A 103 -5.55 10.08 -12.37
C ARG A 103 -5.47 10.75 -11.00
N PRO A 104 -5.19 9.97 -9.93
CA PRO A 104 -5.19 10.50 -8.57
C PRO A 104 -4.08 11.53 -8.37
N ASP A 105 -4.32 12.47 -7.44
CA ASP A 105 -3.37 13.49 -7.05
C ASP A 105 -2.33 12.99 -6.05
N LEU A 106 -2.69 11.94 -5.29
CA LEU A 106 -1.88 11.39 -4.21
C LEU A 106 -2.22 9.92 -3.99
N PHE A 107 -1.26 9.17 -3.45
CA PHE A 107 -1.50 7.82 -2.97
C PHE A 107 -0.87 7.63 -1.59
N VAL A 108 -1.69 7.23 -0.62
CA VAL A 108 -1.23 6.85 0.73
C VAL A 108 -0.94 5.36 0.73
N VAL A 109 0.24 4.97 1.19
CA VAL A 109 0.64 3.56 1.26
C VAL A 109 0.92 3.16 2.70
N ASP A 110 0.11 2.25 3.22
CA ASP A 110 0.28 1.73 4.56
C ASP A 110 1.27 0.55 4.54
N VAL A 111 2.50 0.83 4.93
CA VAL A 111 3.60 -0.12 5.23
C VAL A 111 4.23 -0.86 4.04
N SER A 112 3.61 -0.98 2.88
CA SER A 112 4.19 -1.73 1.75
C SER A 112 5.23 -0.92 0.97
N ALA A 113 6.50 -1.32 1.08
CA ALA A 113 7.59 -0.71 0.29
C ALA A 113 7.38 -0.91 -1.22
N GLU A 114 6.95 -2.10 -1.65
CA GLU A 114 6.73 -2.44 -3.06
C GLU A 114 5.61 -1.62 -3.69
N VAL A 115 4.48 -1.48 -2.98
CA VAL A 115 3.37 -0.67 -3.47
C VAL A 115 3.77 0.81 -3.56
N ALA A 116 4.52 1.32 -2.58
CA ALA A 116 4.99 2.70 -2.60
C ALA A 116 5.92 2.96 -3.79
N LEU A 117 6.89 2.07 -4.04
CA LEU A 117 7.78 2.17 -5.18
C LEU A 117 7.03 2.04 -6.52
N PHE A 118 6.08 1.11 -6.60
CA PHE A 118 5.26 0.92 -7.80
C PHE A 118 4.44 2.16 -8.13
N VAL A 119 3.75 2.74 -7.16
CA VAL A 119 2.96 3.97 -7.34
C VAL A 119 3.84 5.15 -7.71
N SER A 120 5.03 5.26 -7.11
CA SER A 120 6.01 6.29 -7.46
C SER A 120 6.49 6.13 -8.93
N LEU A 121 6.70 4.88 -9.40
CA LEU A 121 7.01 4.60 -10.81
C LEU A 121 5.87 4.97 -11.77
N MET A 122 4.63 4.94 -11.30
CA MET A 122 3.45 5.42 -12.05
C MET A 122 3.36 6.97 -12.07
N GLY A 123 4.30 7.67 -11.47
CA GLY A 123 4.35 9.14 -11.43
C GLY A 123 3.41 9.79 -10.43
N ILE A 124 2.86 9.03 -9.47
CA ILE A 124 1.95 9.55 -8.46
C ILE A 124 2.72 9.85 -7.16
N PRO A 125 2.57 11.05 -6.58
CA PRO A 125 3.14 11.36 -5.28
C PRO A 125 2.65 10.40 -4.21
N THR A 126 3.53 9.91 -3.33
CA THR A 126 3.18 8.99 -2.26
C THR A 126 3.35 9.60 -0.88
N VAL A 127 2.46 9.24 0.03
CA VAL A 127 2.62 9.39 1.48
C VAL A 127 2.76 8.00 2.07
N TYR A 128 3.86 7.73 2.77
CA TYR A 128 4.11 6.43 3.35
C TYR A 128 3.76 6.41 4.84
N VAL A 129 2.89 5.49 5.26
CA VAL A 129 2.58 5.25 6.66
C VAL A 129 3.55 4.20 7.18
N ARG A 130 4.41 4.58 8.11
CA ARG A 130 5.41 3.68 8.70
C ARG A 130 5.00 3.15 10.06
N LEU A 131 5.47 1.97 10.40
CA LEU A 131 5.42 1.43 11.76
C LEU A 131 6.60 1.96 12.58
N ASN A 132 6.48 1.85 13.91
CA ASN A 132 7.62 2.07 14.81
C ASN A 132 8.67 0.96 14.59
N GLY A 133 9.90 1.24 15.01
CA GLY A 133 11.04 0.34 14.89
C GLY A 133 11.96 0.66 13.72
N HIS A 134 13.11 -0.01 13.71
CA HIS A 134 14.13 0.18 12.67
C HIS A 134 13.74 -0.55 11.40
N ARG A 135 13.63 0.21 10.32
CA ARG A 135 13.42 -0.28 8.94
C ARG A 135 14.54 0.30 8.07
N LEU A 136 15.72 -0.30 8.20
CA LEU A 136 16.95 0.18 7.55
C LEU A 136 17.34 -0.67 6.34
N ASP A 137 16.51 -1.61 5.95
CA ASP A 137 16.74 -2.39 4.73
C ASP A 137 16.53 -1.52 3.47
N PRO A 138 17.21 -1.87 2.36
CA PRO A 138 17.18 -1.05 1.14
C PRO A 138 15.79 -0.78 0.59
N ALA A 139 14.85 -1.74 0.70
CA ALA A 139 13.48 -1.58 0.19
C ALA A 139 12.75 -0.46 0.93
N HIS A 140 12.75 -0.50 2.26
CA HIS A 140 12.08 0.53 3.08
C HIS A 140 12.75 1.89 2.94
N LEU A 141 14.10 1.94 2.99
CA LEU A 141 14.83 3.21 2.80
C LEU A 141 14.52 3.82 1.44
N THR A 142 14.46 3.03 0.38
CA THR A 142 14.12 3.53 -0.95
C THR A 142 12.68 4.05 -0.99
N ALA A 143 11.73 3.33 -0.40
CA ALA A 143 10.34 3.78 -0.30
C ALA A 143 10.22 5.10 0.48
N PHE A 144 10.93 5.24 1.60
CA PHE A 144 10.94 6.45 2.43
C PHE A 144 11.50 7.65 1.67
N LEU A 145 12.63 7.47 0.98
CA LEU A 145 13.28 8.53 0.21
C LEU A 145 12.44 9.01 -0.99
N ASN A 146 11.63 8.14 -1.58
CA ASN A 146 10.74 8.50 -2.69
C ASN A 146 9.40 9.09 -2.23
N ALA A 147 9.01 8.91 -0.98
CA ALA A 147 7.77 9.45 -0.46
C ALA A 147 7.85 10.98 -0.29
N ARG A 148 6.74 11.67 -0.57
CA ARG A 148 6.59 13.12 -0.30
C ARG A 148 6.54 13.42 1.19
N ALA A 149 6.00 12.48 1.97
CA ALA A 149 5.93 12.58 3.43
C ALA A 149 5.87 11.18 4.04
N LEU A 150 6.33 11.08 5.28
CA LEU A 150 6.18 9.91 6.13
C LEU A 150 5.17 10.22 7.23
N LEU A 151 4.19 9.35 7.41
CA LEU A 151 3.27 9.39 8.54
C LEU A 151 3.69 8.33 9.57
N ALA A 152 3.89 8.76 10.80
CA ALA A 152 4.23 7.91 11.93
C ALA A 152 3.08 7.96 12.96
N PRO A 153 2.07 7.07 12.84
CA PRO A 153 0.88 7.10 13.71
C PRO A 153 1.14 6.48 15.08
N PHE A 154 2.21 6.91 15.73
CA PHE A 154 2.63 6.46 17.06
C PHE A 154 3.31 7.60 17.81
N ALA A 155 3.40 7.47 19.15
CA ALA A 155 4.01 8.49 19.99
C ALA A 155 5.52 8.63 19.68
N SER A 156 6.03 9.86 19.70
CA SER A 156 7.45 10.15 19.40
C SER A 156 8.42 9.41 20.30
N MET A 157 8.02 9.08 21.53
CA MET A 157 8.85 8.26 22.46
C MET A 157 9.08 6.82 21.98
N LEU A 158 8.28 6.34 21.02
CA LEU A 158 8.45 5.03 20.39
C LEU A 158 9.34 5.08 19.15
N GLU A 159 9.80 6.27 18.78
CA GLU A 159 10.76 6.45 17.71
C GLU A 159 12.13 5.91 18.20
N PRO A 160 12.76 4.97 17.51
CA PRO A 160 14.09 4.52 17.87
C PRO A 160 15.11 5.66 17.67
N PRO A 161 16.14 5.72 18.49
CA PRO A 161 17.20 6.72 18.39
C PRO A 161 18.01 6.60 17.09
#